data_13ea72d4e4a984a85d83ae3e931f10ba
#
_entry.id   13ea72d4e4a984a85d83ae3e931f10ba
#
_cell.length_a   1.000
_cell.length_b   1.000
_cell.length_c   1.000
_cell.angle_alpha   90.00
_cell.angle_beta   90.00
_cell.angle_gamma   90.00
#
_symmetry.space_group_name_H-M   'P 1'
#
loop_
_entity.id
_entity.type
_entity.pdbx_description
1 polymer ?
#
loop_
_entity_poly.entity_id
_entity_poly.type
_entity_poly.pdbx_seq_one_letter_code
_entity_poly.pdbx_strand_id
1 'polypeptide(L)'
;LGLVVVDEQHRFGVEQRDGLRGPHGELPHRLVMTATPIPRTVAMTVFGDLDVSVLDQLPAGRQKISTHVVPLAEKPGWASRLWSRAREEIDAGHQVYVVVPKIGDVGDDTEEGVQLFGDGGREGAKSSDGKIRLTSVTAMNAYLQDVPALSGVRIGTLHGRMDAAEKTRVMTAFERAEIDLLISTTVIEVGVNVPNATLMIIMDADRFGISGLHQLRGRVGRGGAAGTCLLVTRQEADGISRERLDAVAGTTDGFELSRIDLQQRRRYSGGRAVGT
;
A
#
# COMPACT_ATOMS: atom_id res chain seq x y z
N LEU A 1 -20.37 5.65 28.98
CA LEU A 1 -19.15 4.95 28.60
C LEU A 1 -18.00 5.45 29.47
N GLY A 2 -17.25 4.54 30.15
CA GLY A 2 -16.08 4.91 30.96
C GLY A 2 -14.79 5.05 30.14
N LEU A 3 -14.64 4.26 29.05
CA LEU A 3 -13.48 4.25 28.16
C LEU A 3 -13.92 4.08 26.72
N VAL A 4 -13.32 4.86 25.82
CA VAL A 4 -13.46 4.73 24.37
C VAL A 4 -12.09 4.46 23.75
N VAL A 5 -11.97 3.40 22.97
CA VAL A 5 -10.76 3.05 22.23
C VAL A 5 -11.02 3.29 20.75
N VAL A 6 -10.20 4.15 20.14
CA VAL A 6 -10.29 4.50 18.71
C VAL A 6 -9.01 4.06 18.02
N ASP A 7 -9.10 3.09 17.12
CA ASP A 7 -7.99 2.67 16.27
C ASP A 7 -8.06 3.40 14.93
N GLU A 8 -6.91 3.78 14.38
CA GLU A 8 -6.79 4.51 13.11
C GLU A 8 -7.72 5.73 13.01
N GLN A 9 -7.61 6.65 13.97
CA GLN A 9 -8.50 7.81 14.12
C GLN A 9 -8.74 8.60 12.81
N HIS A 10 -7.77 8.65 11.92
CA HIS A 10 -7.89 9.37 10.64
C HIS A 10 -9.00 8.84 9.71
N ARG A 11 -9.54 7.65 9.99
CA ARG A 11 -10.66 7.02 9.25
C ARG A 11 -12.03 7.49 9.71
N PHE A 12 -12.11 8.16 10.86
CA PHE A 12 -13.36 8.64 11.42
C PHE A 12 -13.58 10.12 11.10
N GLY A 13 -14.75 10.44 10.56
CA GLY A 13 -15.19 11.83 10.38
C GLY A 13 -15.39 12.56 11.71
N VAL A 14 -15.52 13.89 11.65
CA VAL A 14 -15.73 14.74 12.83
C VAL A 14 -17.01 14.35 13.58
N GLU A 15 -18.10 14.11 12.85
CA GLU A 15 -19.41 13.74 13.42
C GLU A 15 -19.36 12.39 14.17
N GLN A 16 -18.64 11.40 13.61
CA GLN A 16 -18.46 10.09 14.26
C GLN A 16 -17.67 10.21 15.58
N ARG A 17 -16.72 11.15 15.63
CA ARG A 17 -15.92 11.41 16.83
C ARG A 17 -16.73 12.13 17.90
N ASP A 18 -17.60 13.05 17.51
CA ASP A 18 -18.49 13.77 18.43
C ASP A 18 -19.60 12.89 18.98
N GLY A 19 -20.08 11.90 18.22
CA GLY A 19 -21.03 10.88 18.67
C GLY A 19 -20.52 9.95 19.78
N LEU A 20 -19.22 9.98 20.10
CA LEU A 20 -18.61 9.24 21.20
C LEU A 20 -18.75 9.94 22.57
N ARG A 21 -19.35 11.14 22.61
CA ARG A 21 -19.70 11.83 23.85
C ARG A 21 -20.91 11.17 24.50
N GLY A 22 -20.92 11.10 25.82
CA GLY A 22 -22.07 10.61 26.56
C GLY A 22 -23.30 11.52 26.42
N PRO A 23 -24.50 11.04 26.70
CA PRO A 23 -25.77 11.78 26.55
C PRO A 23 -25.85 13.06 27.41
N HIS A 24 -25.01 13.23 28.41
CA HIS A 24 -24.94 14.42 29.27
C HIS A 24 -23.64 15.25 29.02
N GLY A 25 -22.96 15.06 27.90
CA GLY A 25 -21.71 15.78 27.60
C GLY A 25 -20.48 15.28 28.36
N GLU A 26 -20.62 14.17 29.11
CA GLU A 26 -19.49 13.54 29.81
C GLU A 26 -18.46 13.03 28.80
N LEU A 27 -17.19 13.38 28.99
CA LEU A 27 -16.08 12.92 28.17
C LEU A 27 -15.55 11.60 28.76
N PRO A 28 -15.70 10.48 28.06
CA PRO A 28 -15.09 9.23 28.49
C PRO A 28 -13.56 9.32 28.40
N HIS A 29 -12.85 8.52 29.15
CA HIS A 29 -11.43 8.30 28.90
C HIS A 29 -11.24 7.84 27.46
N ARG A 30 -10.27 8.42 26.76
CA ARG A 30 -10.05 8.14 25.34
C ARG A 30 -8.66 7.60 25.11
N LEU A 31 -8.57 6.42 24.52
CA LEU A 31 -7.34 5.85 23.99
C LEU A 31 -7.41 5.93 22.45
N VAL A 32 -6.51 6.69 21.85
CA VAL A 32 -6.39 6.79 20.39
C VAL A 32 -5.14 6.04 19.97
N MET A 33 -5.31 5.11 19.05
CA MET A 33 -4.20 4.34 18.48
C MET A 33 -4.05 4.66 17.00
N THR A 34 -2.82 4.66 16.51
CA THR A 34 -2.51 4.82 15.08
C THR A 34 -1.23 4.08 14.74
N ALA A 35 -1.22 3.40 13.60
CA ALA A 35 -0.02 2.78 13.04
C ALA A 35 0.85 3.77 12.26
N THR A 36 0.32 4.98 11.96
CA THR A 36 1.11 6.06 11.36
C THR A 36 1.58 7.00 12.46
N PRO A 37 2.88 7.02 12.79
CA PRO A 37 3.39 7.89 13.82
C PRO A 37 3.11 9.36 13.47
N ILE A 38 2.43 10.05 14.37
CA ILE A 38 2.24 11.49 14.28
C ILE A 38 3.40 12.11 15.08
N PRO A 39 4.24 12.96 14.48
CA PRO A 39 5.28 13.64 15.23
C PRO A 39 4.70 14.34 16.45
N ARG A 40 5.37 14.23 17.59
CA ARG A 40 4.88 14.75 18.88
C ARG A 40 4.44 16.21 18.80
N THR A 41 5.16 17.04 18.02
CA THR A 41 4.81 18.44 17.78
C THR A 41 3.47 18.62 17.09
N VAL A 42 3.13 17.76 16.14
CA VAL A 42 1.84 17.78 15.43
C VAL A 42 0.74 17.21 16.32
N ALA A 43 1.04 16.15 17.07
CA ALA A 43 0.11 15.57 18.03
C ALA A 43 -0.31 16.59 19.10
N MET A 44 0.62 17.34 19.67
CA MET A 44 0.33 18.40 20.65
C MET A 44 -0.48 19.56 20.04
N THR A 45 -0.26 19.90 18.77
CA THR A 45 -1.01 20.97 18.09
C THR A 45 -2.45 20.57 17.74
N VAL A 46 -2.65 19.29 17.39
CA VAL A 46 -3.94 18.78 16.89
C VAL A 46 -4.81 18.21 18.02
N PHE A 47 -4.20 17.65 19.06
CA PHE A 47 -4.91 16.89 20.10
C PHE A 47 -4.83 17.53 21.50
N GLY A 48 -4.10 18.62 21.68
CA GLY A 48 -3.97 19.30 22.99
C GLY A 48 -3.28 18.43 24.04
N ASP A 49 -3.88 18.31 25.21
CA ASP A 49 -3.33 17.64 26.41
C ASP A 49 -3.44 16.10 26.36
N LEU A 50 -3.02 15.45 25.27
CA LEU A 50 -2.94 13.99 25.25
C LEU A 50 -1.54 13.51 25.66
N ASP A 51 -1.52 12.57 26.60
CA ASP A 51 -0.31 11.79 26.88
C ASP A 51 -0.01 10.85 25.70
N VAL A 52 1.24 10.82 25.27
CA VAL A 52 1.67 10.00 24.13
C VAL A 52 2.56 8.86 24.61
N SER A 53 2.09 7.64 24.41
CA SER A 53 2.88 6.42 24.60
C SER A 53 3.26 5.83 23.24
N VAL A 54 4.51 5.42 23.11
CA VAL A 54 5.06 4.86 21.85
C VAL A 54 5.40 3.39 22.05
N LEU A 55 4.92 2.55 21.14
CA LEU A 55 5.33 1.16 21.02
C LEU A 55 6.38 1.08 19.91
N ASP A 56 7.65 0.98 20.27
CA ASP A 56 8.81 0.97 19.36
C ASP A 56 9.37 -0.43 19.12
N GLN A 57 8.86 -1.44 19.83
CA GLN A 57 9.33 -2.80 19.72
C GLN A 57 8.40 -3.62 18.80
N LEU A 58 9.02 -4.38 17.91
CA LEU A 58 8.29 -5.36 17.11
C LEU A 58 7.94 -6.59 17.96
N PRO A 59 6.78 -7.23 17.72
CA PRO A 59 6.45 -8.49 18.36
C PRO A 59 7.57 -9.53 18.16
N ALA A 60 7.82 -10.35 19.19
CA ALA A 60 8.80 -11.40 19.13
C ALA A 60 8.55 -12.36 17.95
N GLY A 61 9.61 -12.74 17.24
CA GLY A 61 9.52 -13.65 16.08
C GLY A 61 9.20 -12.98 14.74
N ARG A 62 8.90 -11.69 14.70
CA ARG A 62 8.69 -11.00 13.43
C ARG A 62 10.00 -10.80 12.69
N GLN A 63 10.06 -11.34 11.46
CA GLN A 63 11.23 -11.20 10.58
C GLN A 63 11.28 -9.79 9.95
N LYS A 64 12.48 -9.34 9.59
CA LYS A 64 12.65 -8.09 8.84
C LYS A 64 12.02 -8.21 7.46
N ILE A 65 11.34 -7.13 7.03
CA ILE A 65 10.82 -7.01 5.68
C ILE A 65 11.87 -6.31 4.82
N SER A 66 12.35 -7.00 3.79
CA SER A 66 13.23 -6.42 2.79
C SER A 66 12.42 -5.59 1.81
N THR A 67 12.79 -4.33 1.59
CA THR A 67 12.07 -3.45 0.67
C THR A 67 13.00 -3.01 -0.45
N HIS A 68 12.53 -3.13 -1.70
CA HIS A 68 13.33 -2.81 -2.89
C HIS A 68 12.53 -1.96 -3.86
N VAL A 69 13.17 -0.94 -4.44
CA VAL A 69 12.60 -0.17 -5.55
C VAL A 69 12.91 -0.89 -6.85
N VAL A 70 11.88 -1.07 -7.69
CA VAL A 70 11.96 -1.73 -9.00
C VAL A 70 11.69 -0.68 -10.09
N PRO A 71 12.74 -0.03 -10.64
CA PRO A 71 12.60 1.05 -11.61
C PRO A 71 12.48 0.48 -13.02
N LEU A 72 11.27 0.23 -13.50
CA LEU A 72 11.03 -0.39 -14.82
C LEU A 72 11.42 0.51 -15.99
N ALA A 73 11.44 1.85 -15.82
CA ALA A 73 11.93 2.75 -16.86
C ALA A 73 13.43 2.55 -17.14
N GLU A 74 14.23 2.34 -16.09
CA GLU A 74 15.67 2.12 -16.18
C GLU A 74 16.03 0.66 -16.50
N LYS A 75 15.21 -0.28 -16.01
CA LYS A 75 15.44 -1.73 -16.07
C LYS A 75 14.20 -2.49 -16.53
N PRO A 76 13.77 -2.33 -17.78
CA PRO A 76 12.53 -2.96 -18.28
C PRO A 76 12.54 -4.49 -18.20
N GLY A 77 13.69 -5.13 -18.35
CA GLY A 77 13.83 -6.58 -18.18
C GLY A 77 13.54 -7.11 -16.77
N TRP A 78 13.43 -6.23 -15.77
CA TRP A 78 13.03 -6.65 -14.42
C TRP A 78 11.54 -6.98 -14.30
N ALA A 79 10.72 -6.60 -15.30
CA ALA A 79 9.31 -6.95 -15.32
C ALA A 79 9.08 -8.47 -15.32
N SER A 80 9.83 -9.22 -16.14
CA SER A 80 9.75 -10.68 -16.16
C SER A 80 10.27 -11.30 -14.86
N ARG A 81 11.35 -10.75 -14.29
CA ARG A 81 11.92 -11.22 -13.03
C ARG A 81 10.95 -11.02 -11.84
N LEU A 82 10.15 -9.95 -11.89
CA LEU A 82 9.13 -9.67 -10.88
C LEU A 82 8.14 -10.85 -10.74
N TRP A 83 7.64 -11.35 -11.87
CA TRP A 83 6.67 -12.46 -11.88
C TRP A 83 7.31 -13.81 -11.61
N SER A 84 8.56 -14.01 -12.05
CA SER A 84 9.34 -15.18 -11.63
C SER A 84 9.53 -15.22 -10.11
N ARG A 85 9.77 -14.06 -9.48
CA ARG A 85 9.89 -13.96 -8.03
C ARG A 85 8.57 -14.29 -7.33
N ALA A 86 7.44 -13.81 -7.88
CA ALA A 86 6.11 -14.17 -7.37
C ALA A 86 5.88 -15.69 -7.45
N ARG A 87 6.27 -16.32 -8.56
CA ARG A 87 6.17 -17.76 -8.74
C ARG A 87 7.03 -18.53 -7.73
N GLU A 88 8.27 -18.11 -7.48
CA GLU A 88 9.16 -18.72 -6.50
C GLU A 88 8.52 -18.74 -5.09
N GLU A 89 7.88 -17.65 -4.67
CA GLU A 89 7.18 -17.60 -3.37
C GLU A 89 5.97 -18.56 -3.33
N ILE A 90 5.20 -18.61 -4.42
CA ILE A 90 4.03 -19.48 -4.52
C ILE A 90 4.45 -20.96 -4.51
N ASP A 91 5.50 -21.32 -5.24
CA ASP A 91 6.03 -22.68 -5.26
C ASP A 91 6.62 -23.10 -3.90
N ALA A 92 7.08 -22.13 -3.10
CA ALA A 92 7.48 -22.35 -1.71
C ALA A 92 6.27 -22.49 -0.74
N GLY A 93 5.03 -22.42 -1.25
CA GLY A 93 3.81 -22.52 -0.47
C GLY A 93 3.35 -21.21 0.17
N HIS A 94 3.93 -20.07 -0.23
CA HIS A 94 3.59 -18.76 0.26
C HIS A 94 2.57 -18.04 -0.63
N GLN A 95 2.06 -16.92 -0.15
CA GLN A 95 1.07 -16.11 -0.84
C GLN A 95 1.62 -14.72 -1.20
N VAL A 96 1.06 -14.13 -2.26
CA VAL A 96 1.55 -12.89 -2.86
C VAL A 96 0.43 -11.85 -2.92
N TYR A 97 0.74 -10.61 -2.50
CA TYR A 97 -0.08 -9.43 -2.78
C TYR A 97 0.44 -8.66 -3.98
N VAL A 98 -0.47 -8.24 -4.85
CA VAL A 98 -0.21 -7.26 -5.90
C VAL A 98 -1.14 -6.07 -5.68
N VAL A 99 -0.58 -4.91 -5.33
CA VAL A 99 -1.36 -3.70 -5.06
C VAL A 99 -1.24 -2.75 -6.23
N VAL A 100 -2.39 -2.24 -6.69
CA VAL A 100 -2.50 -1.28 -7.79
C VAL A 100 -3.25 -0.03 -7.34
N PRO A 101 -2.97 1.16 -7.93
CA PRO A 101 -3.55 2.43 -7.48
C PRO A 101 -5.02 2.63 -7.91
N LYS A 102 -5.53 1.88 -8.88
CA LYS A 102 -6.84 2.11 -9.51
C LYS A 102 -7.66 0.83 -9.60
N ILE A 103 -9.01 0.94 -9.57
CA ILE A 103 -9.91 -0.21 -9.75
C ILE A 103 -10.05 -0.57 -11.23
N GLY A 104 -10.10 0.39 -12.12
CA GLY A 104 -10.51 0.31 -13.52
C GLY A 104 -11.94 0.81 -13.72
N ASP A 105 -12.22 1.42 -14.87
CA ASP A 105 -13.55 1.85 -15.28
C ASP A 105 -14.05 0.99 -16.44
N VAL A 106 -15.37 0.82 -16.55
CA VAL A 106 -16.05 0.02 -17.60
C VAL A 106 -15.84 0.57 -19.04
N GLY A 107 -15.14 1.70 -19.19
CA GLY A 107 -14.73 2.26 -20.48
C GLY A 107 -13.21 2.36 -20.66
N ASP A 108 -12.43 1.89 -19.68
CA ASP A 108 -10.95 1.94 -19.66
C ASP A 108 -10.34 0.58 -20.06
N ASP A 109 -11.22 -0.39 -20.43
CA ASP A 109 -10.88 -1.78 -20.79
C ASP A 109 -10.37 -1.93 -22.24
N THR A 110 -9.92 -0.84 -22.87
CA THR A 110 -9.26 -0.93 -24.14
C THR A 110 -7.90 -1.63 -23.97
N GLU A 111 -7.64 -2.58 -24.85
CA GLU A 111 -6.45 -3.47 -24.93
C GLU A 111 -5.09 -2.78 -24.80
N GLU A 112 -5.03 -1.46 -24.86
CA GLU A 112 -3.82 -0.65 -24.73
C GLU A 112 -3.20 -0.61 -23.32
N GLY A 113 -3.92 -1.00 -22.27
CA GLY A 113 -3.38 -1.09 -20.90
C GLY A 113 -2.39 -2.24 -20.69
N VAL A 114 -2.43 -3.26 -21.55
CA VAL A 114 -1.63 -4.50 -21.48
C VAL A 114 -0.23 -4.32 -22.07
N GLN A 115 0.02 -3.32 -22.89
CA GLN A 115 1.32 -3.07 -23.53
C GLN A 115 2.45 -2.63 -22.59
N LEU A 116 2.19 -2.54 -21.30
CA LEU A 116 3.15 -2.07 -20.29
C LEU A 116 4.30 -3.06 -20.00
N PHE A 117 4.16 -4.32 -20.37
CA PHE A 117 5.10 -5.39 -20.06
C PHE A 117 5.57 -6.16 -21.29
N GLY A 118 5.25 -5.66 -22.50
CA GLY A 118 5.74 -6.25 -23.76
C GLY A 118 7.27 -6.20 -23.84
N ASP A 119 7.85 -7.31 -24.23
CA ASP A 119 9.28 -7.48 -24.50
C ASP A 119 9.67 -6.56 -25.69
N GLY A 120 10.25 -5.41 -25.39
CA GLY A 120 10.77 -4.51 -26.43
C GLY A 120 10.35 -3.04 -26.24
N GLY A 121 11.26 -2.30 -25.65
CA GLY A 121 11.39 -0.87 -25.54
C GLY A 121 10.48 0.00 -26.43
N ARG A 122 9.35 0.39 -25.89
CA ARG A 122 8.64 1.58 -26.34
C ARG A 122 8.18 2.37 -25.13
N GLU A 123 8.41 3.66 -25.21
CA GLU A 123 8.07 4.72 -24.27
C GLU A 123 6.70 4.49 -23.61
N GLY A 124 6.63 4.71 -22.29
CA GLY A 124 5.41 4.56 -21.50
C GLY A 124 4.21 5.11 -22.26
N ALA A 125 3.20 4.25 -22.47
CA ALA A 125 2.04 4.56 -23.28
C ALA A 125 1.33 5.81 -22.73
N LYS A 126 1.67 6.96 -23.29
CA LYS A 126 0.86 8.16 -23.16
C LYS A 126 -0.43 7.89 -23.95
N SER A 127 -1.58 8.02 -23.29
CA SER A 127 -2.84 8.10 -24.03
C SER A 127 -2.73 9.24 -25.05
N SER A 128 -3.56 9.22 -26.11
CA SER A 128 -3.66 10.30 -27.09
C SER A 128 -3.81 11.69 -26.46
N ASP A 129 -4.17 11.76 -25.20
CA ASP A 129 -4.38 12.96 -24.35
C ASP A 129 -3.14 13.29 -23.48
N GLY A 130 -2.01 12.62 -23.63
CA GLY A 130 -0.78 12.87 -22.86
C GLY A 130 -0.83 12.46 -21.38
N LYS A 131 -1.89 11.80 -20.94
CA LYS A 131 -2.06 11.34 -19.54
C LYS A 131 -1.40 9.98 -19.34
N ILE A 132 -0.62 9.83 -18.27
CA ILE A 132 -0.03 8.55 -17.85
C ILE A 132 -1.16 7.64 -17.37
N ARG A 133 -1.34 6.48 -17.98
CA ARG A 133 -2.29 5.47 -17.54
C ARG A 133 -1.74 4.74 -16.31
N LEU A 134 -2.54 4.71 -15.26
CA LEU A 134 -2.22 3.97 -14.03
C LEU A 134 -2.67 2.52 -14.17
N THR A 135 -1.91 1.61 -13.57
CA THR A 135 -2.26 0.20 -13.50
C THR A 135 -3.56 0.00 -12.71
N SER A 136 -4.52 -0.71 -13.27
CA SER A 136 -5.81 -1.02 -12.63
C SER A 136 -5.90 -2.50 -12.22
N VAL A 137 -6.86 -2.82 -11.32
CA VAL A 137 -7.12 -4.22 -10.92
C VAL A 137 -7.52 -5.05 -12.12
N THR A 138 -8.43 -4.55 -12.95
CA THR A 138 -8.93 -5.26 -14.13
C THR A 138 -7.82 -5.52 -15.14
N ALA A 139 -7.06 -4.48 -15.49
CA ALA A 139 -5.93 -4.61 -16.43
C ALA A 139 -4.84 -5.54 -15.90
N MET A 140 -4.51 -5.44 -14.61
CA MET A 140 -3.52 -6.32 -13.99
C MET A 140 -3.99 -7.77 -13.97
N ASN A 141 -5.26 -8.02 -13.66
CA ASN A 141 -5.80 -9.39 -13.65
C ASN A 141 -5.73 -10.02 -15.05
N ALA A 142 -6.16 -9.29 -16.09
CA ALA A 142 -6.06 -9.77 -17.47
C ALA A 142 -4.61 -10.06 -17.87
N TYR A 143 -3.69 -9.12 -17.58
CA TYR A 143 -2.27 -9.30 -17.86
C TYR A 143 -1.66 -10.52 -17.17
N LEU A 144 -1.94 -10.74 -15.87
CA LEU A 144 -1.32 -11.83 -15.10
C LEU A 144 -1.81 -13.22 -15.53
N GLN A 145 -3.01 -13.32 -16.10
CA GLN A 145 -3.51 -14.58 -16.67
C GLN A 145 -2.69 -15.04 -17.88
N ASP A 146 -2.09 -14.11 -18.62
CA ASP A 146 -1.28 -14.37 -19.81
C ASP A 146 0.22 -14.50 -19.50
N VAL A 147 0.65 -14.26 -18.25
CA VAL A 147 2.05 -14.39 -17.85
C VAL A 147 2.45 -15.86 -17.70
N PRO A 148 3.36 -16.40 -18.55
CA PRO A 148 3.70 -17.82 -18.53
C PRO A 148 4.23 -18.31 -17.17
N ALA A 149 4.98 -17.45 -16.46
CA ALA A 149 5.51 -17.78 -15.14
C ALA A 149 4.42 -18.03 -14.09
N LEU A 150 3.22 -17.47 -14.29
CA LEU A 150 2.08 -17.60 -13.37
C LEU A 150 1.02 -18.59 -13.84
N SER A 151 1.32 -19.42 -14.83
CA SER A 151 0.42 -20.48 -15.30
C SER A 151 -0.02 -21.39 -14.15
N GLY A 152 -1.33 -21.60 -14.01
CA GLY A 152 -1.91 -22.42 -12.95
C GLY A 152 -1.98 -21.78 -11.56
N VAL A 153 -1.56 -20.53 -11.40
CA VAL A 153 -1.67 -19.77 -10.15
C VAL A 153 -3.14 -19.32 -9.94
N ARG A 154 -3.66 -19.53 -8.75
CA ARG A 154 -5.03 -19.12 -8.38
C ARG A 154 -5.02 -17.63 -8.02
N ILE A 155 -5.52 -16.80 -8.94
CA ILE A 155 -5.52 -15.34 -8.81
C ILE A 155 -6.90 -14.88 -8.32
N GLY A 156 -6.91 -14.07 -7.25
CA GLY A 156 -8.11 -13.38 -6.75
C GLY A 156 -7.99 -11.87 -6.92
N THR A 157 -9.14 -11.18 -6.92
CA THR A 157 -9.20 -9.71 -6.98
C THR A 157 -9.99 -9.15 -5.81
N LEU A 158 -9.54 -8.01 -5.26
CA LEU A 158 -10.20 -7.32 -4.15
C LEU A 158 -10.16 -5.80 -4.36
N HIS A 159 -11.32 -5.14 -4.38
CA HIS A 159 -11.39 -3.69 -4.58
C HIS A 159 -12.59 -3.03 -3.89
N GLY A 160 -12.54 -1.69 -3.80
CA GLY A 160 -13.53 -0.91 -3.05
C GLY A 160 -14.98 -1.03 -3.53
N ARG A 161 -15.21 -1.32 -4.83
CA ARG A 161 -16.55 -1.43 -5.44
C ARG A 161 -17.28 -2.75 -5.13
N MET A 162 -16.58 -3.78 -4.65
CA MET A 162 -17.19 -5.04 -4.21
C MET A 162 -18.04 -4.80 -2.97
N ASP A 163 -19.13 -5.56 -2.83
CA ASP A 163 -19.93 -5.54 -1.61
C ASP A 163 -19.19 -6.17 -0.42
N ALA A 164 -19.72 -6.00 0.78
CA ALA A 164 -19.05 -6.48 2.00
C ALA A 164 -18.96 -8.02 2.06
N ALA A 165 -19.98 -8.72 1.58
CA ALA A 165 -20.02 -10.19 1.58
C ALA A 165 -18.99 -10.75 0.60
N GLU A 166 -18.88 -10.15 -0.57
CA GLU A 166 -17.91 -10.51 -1.60
C GLU A 166 -16.48 -10.28 -1.15
N LYS A 167 -16.18 -9.11 -0.53
CA LYS A 167 -14.88 -8.83 0.08
C LYS A 167 -14.52 -9.87 1.14
N THR A 168 -15.46 -10.20 2.02
CA THR A 168 -15.26 -11.20 3.07
C THR A 168 -14.95 -12.57 2.47
N ARG A 169 -15.69 -12.99 1.44
CA ARG A 169 -15.49 -14.28 0.75
C ARG A 169 -14.08 -14.36 0.15
N VAL A 170 -13.66 -13.34 -0.61
CA VAL A 170 -12.33 -13.31 -1.23
C VAL A 170 -11.23 -13.34 -0.18
N MET A 171 -11.38 -12.54 0.88
CA MET A 171 -10.38 -12.51 1.96
C MET A 171 -10.30 -13.83 2.71
N THR A 172 -11.43 -14.47 3.01
CA THR A 172 -11.46 -15.79 3.64
C THR A 172 -10.81 -16.87 2.75
N ALA A 173 -11.05 -16.83 1.45
CA ALA A 173 -10.40 -17.73 0.49
C ALA A 173 -8.87 -17.51 0.47
N PHE A 174 -8.44 -16.25 0.52
CA PHE A 174 -7.01 -15.93 0.59
C PHE A 174 -6.39 -16.37 1.92
N GLU A 175 -7.04 -16.15 3.07
CA GLU A 175 -6.58 -16.63 4.38
C GLU A 175 -6.43 -18.17 4.44
N ARG A 176 -7.31 -18.88 3.74
CA ARG A 176 -7.28 -20.36 3.65
C ARG A 176 -6.32 -20.90 2.60
N ALA A 177 -5.53 -20.03 1.97
CA ALA A 177 -4.64 -20.38 0.87
C ALA A 177 -5.38 -21.06 -0.32
N GLU A 178 -6.65 -20.72 -0.55
CA GLU A 178 -7.42 -21.09 -1.74
C GLU A 178 -7.10 -20.15 -2.92
N ILE A 179 -6.50 -18.99 -2.63
CA ILE A 179 -5.97 -18.01 -3.58
C ILE A 179 -4.47 -17.86 -3.29
N ASP A 180 -3.62 -17.93 -4.30
CA ASP A 180 -2.17 -17.83 -4.20
C ASP A 180 -1.69 -16.38 -4.35
N LEU A 181 -2.34 -15.64 -5.26
CA LEU A 181 -2.01 -14.26 -5.58
C LEU A 181 -3.26 -13.39 -5.51
N LEU A 182 -3.23 -12.33 -4.69
CA LEU A 182 -4.34 -11.39 -4.53
C LEU A 182 -4.00 -10.03 -5.13
N ILE A 183 -4.72 -9.64 -6.19
CA ILE A 183 -4.64 -8.30 -6.77
C ILE A 183 -5.62 -7.40 -6.03
N SER A 184 -5.13 -6.27 -5.51
CA SER A 184 -5.97 -5.38 -4.71
C SER A 184 -5.64 -3.91 -4.93
N THR A 185 -6.58 -3.04 -4.58
CA THR A 185 -6.30 -1.64 -4.28
C THR A 185 -5.89 -1.49 -2.80
N THR A 186 -5.79 -0.27 -2.29
CA THR A 186 -5.47 0.04 -0.88
C THR A 186 -6.44 -0.55 0.15
N VAL A 187 -7.54 -1.19 -0.28
CA VAL A 187 -8.55 -1.82 0.61
C VAL A 187 -7.94 -2.84 1.58
N ILE A 188 -6.80 -3.46 1.23
CA ILE A 188 -6.08 -4.40 2.12
C ILE A 188 -5.41 -3.73 3.34
N GLU A 189 -5.46 -2.41 3.45
CA GLU A 189 -4.97 -1.70 4.64
C GLU A 189 -5.75 -2.07 5.90
N VAL A 190 -6.96 -2.66 5.77
CA VAL A 190 -7.88 -2.93 6.88
C VAL A 190 -7.93 -4.41 7.27
N GLY A 191 -7.52 -4.67 8.51
CA GLY A 191 -8.09 -5.76 9.35
C GLY A 191 -7.69 -7.20 9.05
N VAL A 192 -7.01 -7.52 7.95
CA VAL A 192 -6.73 -8.92 7.62
C VAL A 192 -5.28 -9.28 7.91
N ASN A 193 -5.10 -10.35 8.67
CA ASN A 193 -3.80 -10.91 8.95
C ASN A 193 -3.62 -12.22 8.17
N VAL A 194 -2.79 -12.21 7.14
CA VAL A 194 -2.42 -13.41 6.38
C VAL A 194 -0.94 -13.73 6.65
N PRO A 195 -0.66 -14.56 7.66
CA PRO A 195 0.72 -14.85 8.08
C PRO A 195 1.57 -15.47 6.97
N ASN A 196 0.92 -16.18 6.04
CA ASN A 196 1.58 -16.87 4.93
C ASN A 196 1.91 -15.96 3.74
N ALA A 197 1.50 -14.69 3.76
CA ALA A 197 1.85 -13.74 2.72
C ALA A 197 3.28 -13.20 2.96
N THR A 198 4.20 -13.51 2.05
CA THR A 198 5.62 -13.16 2.13
C THR A 198 6.05 -12.13 1.11
N LEU A 199 5.33 -11.97 0.01
CA LEU A 199 5.67 -11.02 -1.05
C LEU A 199 4.56 -9.99 -1.25
N MET A 200 4.95 -8.70 -1.25
CA MET A 200 4.13 -7.57 -1.61
C MET A 200 4.72 -6.88 -2.85
N ILE A 201 3.95 -6.78 -3.91
CA ILE A 201 4.30 -6.04 -5.12
C ILE A 201 3.38 -4.83 -5.22
N ILE A 202 3.92 -3.62 -5.17
CA ILE A 202 3.14 -2.38 -5.26
C ILE A 202 3.44 -1.74 -6.62
N MET A 203 2.46 -1.77 -7.51
CA MET A 203 2.55 -1.19 -8.84
C MET A 203 2.33 0.33 -8.79
N ASP A 204 3.02 1.07 -9.65
CA ASP A 204 2.99 2.54 -9.66
C ASP A 204 3.16 3.13 -8.23
N ALA A 205 4.15 2.61 -7.49
CA ALA A 205 4.38 2.90 -6.09
C ALA A 205 4.58 4.40 -5.81
N ASP A 206 5.02 5.17 -6.80
CA ASP A 206 5.14 6.62 -6.78
C ASP A 206 3.81 7.36 -6.61
N ARG A 207 2.67 6.67 -6.77
CA ARG A 207 1.33 7.22 -6.56
C ARG A 207 0.84 7.11 -5.11
N PHE A 208 1.54 6.37 -4.30
CA PHE A 208 1.19 6.18 -2.89
C PHE A 208 1.97 7.14 -1.99
N GLY A 209 1.36 7.57 -0.91
CA GLY A 209 2.05 8.31 0.15
C GLY A 209 2.95 7.38 0.99
N ILE A 210 3.93 7.97 1.67
CA ILE A 210 4.88 7.23 2.55
C ILE A 210 4.12 6.38 3.58
N SER A 211 3.11 6.94 4.23
CA SER A 211 2.29 6.25 5.23
C SER A 211 1.57 5.04 4.64
N GLY A 212 0.96 5.17 3.46
CA GLY A 212 0.29 4.06 2.78
C GLY A 212 1.27 2.95 2.38
N LEU A 213 2.43 3.30 1.82
CA LEU A 213 3.49 2.33 1.51
C LEU A 213 3.99 1.60 2.76
N HIS A 214 4.17 2.32 3.87
CA HIS A 214 4.56 1.73 5.14
C HIS A 214 3.51 0.75 5.68
N GLN A 215 2.23 1.10 5.63
CA GLN A 215 1.12 0.23 6.04
C GLN A 215 1.01 -1.01 5.16
N LEU A 216 1.08 -0.85 3.83
CA LEU A 216 1.05 -1.97 2.88
C LEU A 216 2.23 -2.92 3.11
N ARG A 217 3.46 -2.40 3.22
CA ARG A 217 4.65 -3.19 3.56
C ARG A 217 4.44 -4.02 4.84
N GLY A 218 3.79 -3.45 5.83
CA GLY A 218 3.48 -4.11 7.09
C GLY A 218 2.48 -5.28 6.99
N ARG A 219 1.92 -5.55 5.82
CA ARG A 219 0.97 -6.67 5.60
C ARG A 219 1.64 -7.99 5.27
N VAL A 220 2.92 -8.00 4.92
CA VAL A 220 3.69 -9.23 4.67
C VAL A 220 4.71 -9.50 5.79
N GLY A 221 5.24 -10.72 5.84
CA GLY A 221 6.21 -11.11 6.85
C GLY A 221 5.63 -11.13 8.27
N ARG A 222 4.36 -11.45 8.43
CA ARG A 222 3.68 -11.55 9.73
C ARG A 222 3.76 -12.94 10.35
N GLY A 223 4.16 -13.93 9.56
CA GLY A 223 4.49 -15.28 10.00
C GLY A 223 5.97 -15.44 10.34
N GLY A 224 6.43 -16.69 10.40
CA GLY A 224 7.84 -17.02 10.64
C GLY A 224 8.77 -16.80 9.44
N ALA A 225 8.23 -16.57 8.23
CA ALA A 225 9.00 -16.34 7.01
C ALA A 225 9.31 -14.85 6.82
N ALA A 226 10.47 -14.56 6.23
CA ALA A 226 10.88 -13.20 5.90
C ALA A 226 9.97 -12.61 4.82
N GLY A 227 9.58 -11.33 4.99
CA GLY A 227 8.77 -10.61 4.01
C GLY A 227 9.62 -9.84 3.00
N THR A 228 9.11 -9.72 1.78
CA THR A 228 9.68 -8.88 0.72
C THR A 228 8.64 -7.90 0.20
N CYS A 229 9.00 -6.63 0.05
CA CYS A 229 8.16 -5.61 -0.55
C CYS A 229 8.87 -5.00 -1.76
N LEU A 230 8.24 -5.06 -2.93
CA LEU A 230 8.74 -4.53 -4.18
C LEU A 230 7.94 -3.29 -4.57
N LEU A 231 8.60 -2.13 -4.59
CA LEU A 231 8.03 -0.84 -4.97
C LEU A 231 8.29 -0.60 -6.45
N VAL A 232 7.32 -0.93 -7.30
CA VAL A 232 7.45 -0.85 -8.75
C VAL A 232 7.11 0.55 -9.21
N THR A 233 8.00 1.19 -9.96
CA THR A 233 7.82 2.52 -10.53
C THR A 233 8.33 2.61 -11.95
N ARG A 234 7.72 3.51 -12.74
CA ARG A 234 8.15 3.90 -14.07
C ARG A 234 8.75 5.32 -14.09
N GLN A 235 8.90 5.93 -12.92
CA GLN A 235 9.55 7.23 -12.77
C GLN A 235 11.07 7.09 -12.89
N GLU A 236 11.68 8.09 -13.50
CA GLU A 236 13.14 8.20 -13.62
C GLU A 236 13.80 8.48 -12.24
N ALA A 237 15.12 8.26 -12.18
CA ALA A 237 15.89 8.32 -10.93
C ALA A 237 15.86 9.69 -10.22
N ASP A 238 15.74 10.78 -10.98
CA ASP A 238 15.94 12.15 -10.48
C ASP A 238 14.67 12.82 -9.95
N GLY A 239 13.59 12.08 -9.77
CA GLY A 239 12.31 12.61 -9.33
C GLY A 239 12.11 12.56 -7.83
N ILE A 240 11.42 13.56 -7.27
CA ILE A 240 11.03 13.61 -5.83
C ILE A 240 10.22 12.35 -5.43
N SER A 241 9.46 11.79 -6.35
CA SER A 241 8.75 10.54 -6.15
C SER A 241 9.72 9.39 -5.90
N ARG A 242 10.89 9.39 -6.55
CA ARG A 242 11.91 8.38 -6.37
C ARG A 242 12.60 8.50 -5.02
N GLU A 243 13.00 9.71 -4.59
CA GLU A 243 13.53 9.95 -3.25
C GLU A 243 12.62 9.41 -2.16
N ARG A 244 11.31 9.53 -2.34
CA ARG A 244 10.29 9.02 -1.43
C ARG A 244 10.29 7.49 -1.37
N LEU A 245 10.38 6.82 -2.51
CA LEU A 245 10.43 5.35 -2.58
C LEU A 245 11.73 4.82 -1.97
N ASP A 246 12.86 5.48 -2.24
CA ASP A 246 14.15 5.13 -1.69
C ASP A 246 14.18 5.33 -0.16
N ALA A 247 13.53 6.37 0.36
CA ALA A 247 13.35 6.56 1.79
C ALA A 247 12.56 5.40 2.43
N VAL A 248 11.45 4.97 1.81
CA VAL A 248 10.66 3.83 2.30
C VAL A 248 11.46 2.52 2.22
N ALA A 249 12.31 2.36 1.21
CA ALA A 249 13.17 1.18 1.08
C ALA A 249 14.32 1.19 2.11
N GLY A 250 14.84 2.37 2.47
CA GLY A 250 15.99 2.54 3.35
C GLY A 250 15.71 2.32 4.82
N THR A 251 14.46 2.55 5.28
CA THR A 251 14.14 2.42 6.72
C THR A 251 12.83 1.68 6.95
N THR A 252 12.76 0.96 8.07
CA THR A 252 11.53 0.36 8.59
C THR A 252 10.94 1.17 9.75
N ASP A 253 11.62 2.21 10.21
CA ASP A 253 11.17 3.08 11.29
C ASP A 253 10.04 4.01 10.80
N GLY A 254 8.83 3.80 11.33
CA GLY A 254 7.66 4.61 10.99
C GLY A 254 7.80 6.07 11.42
N PHE A 255 8.51 6.38 12.53
CA PHE A 255 8.75 7.76 12.98
C PHE A 255 9.68 8.51 12.02
N GLU A 256 10.73 7.85 11.56
CA GLU A 256 11.62 8.40 10.55
C GLU A 256 10.88 8.69 9.26
N LEU A 257 10.09 7.74 8.78
CA LEU A 257 9.25 7.90 7.59
C LEU A 257 8.24 9.04 7.72
N SER A 258 7.59 9.18 8.87
CA SER A 258 6.65 10.28 9.12
C SER A 258 7.37 11.64 9.11
N ARG A 259 8.59 11.73 9.64
CA ARG A 259 9.42 12.95 9.61
C ARG A 259 9.79 13.32 8.17
N ILE A 260 10.16 12.34 7.35
CA ILE A 260 10.47 12.53 5.93
C ILE A 260 9.23 13.05 5.18
N ASP A 261 8.06 12.45 5.40
CA ASP A 261 6.79 12.86 4.77
C ASP A 261 6.45 14.32 5.10
N LEU A 262 6.60 14.74 6.36
CA LEU A 262 6.38 16.12 6.77
C LEU A 262 7.37 17.11 6.14
N GLN A 263 8.64 16.74 6.04
CA GLN A 263 9.66 17.59 5.40
C GLN A 263 9.36 17.78 3.91
N GLN A 264 8.95 16.73 3.23
CA GLN A 264 8.57 16.80 1.82
C GLN A 264 7.34 17.67 1.61
N ARG A 265 6.29 17.50 2.41
CA ARG A 265 5.08 18.36 2.35
C ARG A 265 5.39 19.83 2.55
N ARG A 266 6.29 20.17 3.48
CA ARG A 266 6.71 21.57 3.71
C ARG A 266 7.46 22.16 2.50
N ARG A 267 8.29 21.39 1.81
CA ARG A 267 8.95 21.84 0.57
C ARG A 267 7.95 22.17 -0.53
N TYR A 268 6.84 21.41 -0.62
CA TYR A 268 5.79 21.66 -1.61
C TYR A 268 4.87 22.85 -1.29
N SER A 269 4.53 23.07 -0.02
CA SER A 269 3.70 24.22 0.39
C SER A 269 4.46 25.53 0.35
N GLY A 270 5.78 25.54 0.59
CA GLY A 270 6.63 26.73 0.51
C GLY A 270 6.88 27.25 -0.91
N GLY A 271 6.79 26.39 -1.93
CA GLY A 271 6.97 26.78 -3.33
C GLY A 271 5.76 27.49 -3.99
N ARG A 272 4.61 27.53 -3.32
CA ARG A 272 3.39 28.22 -3.83
C ARG A 272 3.20 29.64 -3.30
N ALA A 273 4.05 30.13 -2.42
CA ALA A 273 3.89 31.43 -1.75
C ALA A 273 4.70 32.57 -2.38
N VAL A 274 5.36 32.37 -3.54
CA VAL A 274 6.10 33.44 -4.23
C VAL A 274 5.63 33.51 -5.68
N GLY A 275 4.53 34.20 -5.88
CA GLY A 275 3.95 34.48 -7.20
C GLY A 275 2.76 35.40 -7.04
N THR A 276 3.01 36.64 -6.62
CA THR A 276 2.11 37.81 -6.80
C THR A 276 2.61 38.61 -7.95
#